data_e9af5ada8959a8f6f71b3c453890c4f4
#
_entry.id   e9af5ada8959a8f6f71b3c453890c4f4
#
_cell.length_a   1.000
_cell.length_b   1.000
_cell.length_c   1.000
_cell.angle_alpha   90.00
_cell.angle_beta   90.00
_cell.angle_gamma   90.00
#
_symmetry.space_group_name_H-M   'P 1'
#
loop_
_entity.id
_entity.type
_entity.pdbx_description
1 polymer ?
#
loop_
_entity_poly.entity_id
_entity_poly.type
_entity_poly.pdbx_seq_one_letter_code
_entity_poly.pdbx_strand_id
1 'polypeptide(L)'
;MKNLFLPIVLMALAVTTVAQDNITICHVPATEKFALFASNESFNSQHQMPRAYVHVSQAGGKMIAYDCPDGVKANAYVIRAAEKTDQWIFVFQEWWGLNDNIKKWAEDLYNEVGNVNVMALDMYDGKLATDRENAGKYMQAFRQERGDAIVKGAAQYAGKGAKIGTVGWCFGGGQSLQAALTLGSQAAGCVMFYGMPDEDVERLKKLNTDVLNIWATKDQWINQSVMDKFEKNMQAAGKKLTIHSYDADHGFANPSNAIFDEKAYQDSRAKTIAYFKGRLR
;
A
#
# COMPACT_ATOMS: atom_id res chain seq x y z
N MET A 1 15.38 -70.34 58.93
CA MET A 1 14.92 -68.90 58.75
C MET A 1 15.55 -68.44 57.49
N LYS A 2 14.74 -68.36 56.40
CA LYS A 2 15.23 -67.97 55.08
C LYS A 2 14.80 -66.48 54.86
N ASN A 3 15.75 -65.59 54.79
CA ASN A 3 15.50 -64.18 54.48
C ASN A 3 15.28 -64.01 52.98
N LEU A 4 14.08 -63.51 52.61
CA LEU A 4 13.68 -63.22 51.26
C LEU A 4 13.97 -61.73 51.01
N PHE A 5 15.00 -61.43 50.18
CA PHE A 5 15.25 -60.08 49.70
C PHE A 5 14.39 -59.84 48.48
N LEU A 6 13.51 -58.84 48.56
CA LEU A 6 12.70 -58.35 47.44
C LEU A 6 13.42 -57.17 46.78
N PRO A 7 13.74 -57.18 45.48
CA PRO A 7 14.34 -55.99 44.82
C PRO A 7 13.28 -54.95 44.53
N ILE A 8 13.54 -53.69 44.98
CA ILE A 8 12.76 -52.53 44.63
C ILE A 8 13.20 -52.09 43.21
N VAL A 9 12.29 -52.22 42.24
CA VAL A 9 12.49 -51.68 40.90
C VAL A 9 12.06 -50.21 40.91
N LEU A 10 13.05 -49.30 40.79
CA LEU A 10 12.80 -47.89 40.62
C LEU A 10 12.39 -47.63 39.16
N MET A 11 11.13 -47.32 38.95
CA MET A 11 10.61 -46.95 37.63
C MET A 11 10.86 -45.46 37.43
N ALA A 12 11.87 -45.09 36.61
CA ALA A 12 12.12 -43.72 36.22
C ALA A 12 11.03 -43.27 35.24
N LEU A 13 10.17 -42.35 35.67
CA LEU A 13 9.25 -41.63 34.76
C LEU A 13 10.09 -40.66 33.92
N ALA A 14 10.25 -40.96 32.65
CA ALA A 14 10.73 -40.00 31.69
C ALA A 14 9.61 -38.95 31.39
N VAL A 15 9.77 -37.74 31.93
CA VAL A 15 8.92 -36.61 31.56
C VAL A 15 9.38 -36.14 30.19
N THR A 16 8.66 -36.53 29.15
CA THR A 16 8.85 -35.91 27.82
C THR A 16 8.26 -34.51 27.86
N THR A 17 9.12 -33.49 27.91
CA THR A 17 8.73 -32.12 27.63
C THR A 17 8.38 -32.05 26.16
N VAL A 18 7.07 -31.96 25.87
CA VAL A 18 6.59 -31.57 24.54
C VAL A 18 7.00 -30.09 24.36
N ALA A 19 7.95 -29.83 23.45
CA ALA A 19 8.23 -28.49 23.00
C ALA A 19 6.92 -27.96 22.41
N GLN A 20 6.34 -26.95 23.02
CA GLN A 20 5.30 -26.15 22.38
C GLN A 20 5.95 -25.46 21.18
N ASP A 21 5.72 -25.99 20.00
CA ASP A 21 5.96 -25.26 18.77
C ASP A 21 5.19 -23.93 18.87
N ASN A 22 5.90 -22.83 19.00
CA ASN A 22 5.34 -21.51 18.87
C ASN A 22 4.75 -21.42 17.46
N ILE A 23 3.45 -21.67 17.34
CA ILE A 23 2.70 -21.38 16.12
C ILE A 23 2.82 -19.88 15.94
N THR A 24 3.74 -19.45 15.09
CA THR A 24 3.81 -18.09 14.62
C THR A 24 2.49 -17.84 13.89
N ILE A 25 1.57 -17.10 14.53
CA ILE A 25 0.35 -16.66 13.88
C ILE A 25 0.83 -15.81 12.70
N CYS A 26 0.74 -16.35 11.49
CA CYS A 26 1.09 -15.65 10.28
C CYS A 26 0.30 -14.36 10.26
N HIS A 27 1.00 -13.23 10.32
CA HIS A 27 0.38 -11.92 10.20
C HIS A 27 -0.19 -11.81 8.78
N VAL A 28 -1.52 -11.73 8.65
CA VAL A 28 -2.16 -11.50 7.35
C VAL A 28 -1.91 -10.03 6.96
N PRO A 29 -1.26 -9.77 5.82
CA PRO A 29 -1.00 -8.41 5.37
C PRO A 29 -2.26 -7.55 5.33
N ALA A 30 -2.15 -6.27 5.65
CA ALA A 30 -3.28 -5.35 5.72
C ALA A 30 -4.06 -5.28 4.40
N THR A 31 -3.35 -5.34 3.26
CA THR A 31 -3.94 -5.34 1.92
C THR A 31 -4.69 -6.63 1.60
N GLU A 32 -4.27 -7.76 2.12
CA GLU A 32 -5.01 -9.03 1.99
C GLU A 32 -6.25 -9.04 2.88
N LYS A 33 -6.19 -8.44 4.08
CA LYS A 33 -7.39 -8.21 4.91
C LYS A 33 -8.39 -7.30 4.19
N PHE A 34 -7.91 -6.23 3.55
CA PHE A 34 -8.74 -5.33 2.78
C PHE A 34 -9.40 -6.04 1.59
N ALA A 35 -8.69 -6.96 0.94
CA ALA A 35 -9.20 -7.75 -0.18
C ALA A 35 -10.42 -8.63 0.19
N LEU A 36 -10.60 -8.98 1.46
CA LEU A 36 -11.78 -9.72 1.92
C LEU A 36 -13.08 -8.91 1.74
N PHE A 37 -13.01 -7.58 1.75
CA PHE A 37 -14.17 -6.74 1.51
C PHE A 37 -14.71 -6.84 0.08
N ALA A 38 -13.91 -7.27 -0.89
CA ALA A 38 -14.37 -7.48 -2.27
C ALA A 38 -15.50 -8.51 -2.40
N SER A 39 -15.71 -9.37 -1.40
CA SER A 39 -16.85 -10.30 -1.34
C SER A 39 -18.12 -9.64 -0.76
N ASN A 40 -18.04 -8.41 -0.25
CA ASN A 40 -19.15 -7.71 0.38
C ASN A 40 -19.90 -6.86 -0.65
N GLU A 41 -21.22 -7.09 -0.79
CA GLU A 41 -22.06 -6.38 -1.76
C GLU A 41 -22.13 -4.88 -1.48
N SER A 42 -22.18 -4.45 -0.21
CA SER A 42 -22.18 -3.05 0.17
C SER A 42 -20.85 -2.37 -0.22
N PHE A 43 -19.70 -3.04 -0.02
CA PHE A 43 -18.40 -2.56 -0.49
C PHE A 43 -18.41 -2.39 -2.02
N ASN A 44 -18.86 -3.40 -2.74
CA ASN A 44 -18.90 -3.39 -4.20
C ASN A 44 -19.82 -2.30 -4.76
N SER A 45 -20.97 -2.04 -4.09
CA SER A 45 -21.94 -1.03 -4.54
C SER A 45 -21.39 0.40 -4.43
N GLN A 46 -20.51 0.68 -3.48
CA GLN A 46 -19.89 1.99 -3.29
C GLN A 46 -18.75 2.26 -4.29
N HIS A 47 -18.21 1.21 -4.92
CA HIS A 47 -17.14 1.31 -5.91
C HIS A 47 -17.73 1.32 -7.32
N GLN A 48 -18.03 2.49 -7.82
CA GLN A 48 -18.53 2.64 -9.19
C GLN A 48 -17.40 2.54 -10.20
N MET A 49 -17.74 1.98 -11.39
CA MET A 49 -16.79 1.95 -12.52
C MET A 49 -16.32 3.36 -12.85
N PRO A 50 -15.00 3.58 -12.95
CA PRO A 50 -14.47 4.85 -13.44
C PRO A 50 -15.05 5.18 -14.81
N ARG A 51 -15.35 6.45 -15.05
CA ARG A 51 -15.74 6.90 -16.39
C ARG A 51 -14.63 6.57 -17.38
N ALA A 52 -15.01 6.10 -18.56
CA ALA A 52 -14.05 5.83 -19.63
C ALA A 52 -13.27 7.11 -19.96
N TYR A 53 -11.97 7.00 -19.89
CA TYR A 53 -11.03 8.07 -20.19
C TYR A 53 -9.81 7.46 -20.89
N VAL A 54 -9.32 8.15 -21.91
CA VAL A 54 -8.07 7.78 -22.60
C VAL A 54 -7.03 8.84 -22.27
N HIS A 55 -5.97 8.42 -21.59
CA HIS A 55 -4.86 9.29 -21.27
C HIS A 55 -3.87 9.40 -22.42
N VAL A 56 -3.64 10.62 -22.89
CA VAL A 56 -2.57 10.95 -23.84
C VAL A 56 -1.59 11.85 -23.10
N SER A 57 -0.40 11.32 -22.83
CA SER A 57 0.60 12.05 -22.07
C SER A 57 1.09 13.31 -22.79
N GLN A 58 1.11 14.42 -22.09
CA GLN A 58 1.75 15.67 -22.51
C GLN A 58 3.18 15.79 -21.96
N ALA A 59 3.54 15.01 -20.95
CA ALA A 59 4.85 14.99 -20.29
C ALA A 59 5.78 13.86 -20.79
N GLY A 60 5.42 13.19 -21.89
CA GLY A 60 6.23 12.09 -22.44
C GLY A 60 6.21 10.79 -21.65
N GLY A 61 5.15 10.59 -20.86
CA GLY A 61 4.94 9.37 -20.11
C GLY A 61 4.74 8.15 -21.01
N LYS A 62 5.29 7.00 -20.60
CA LYS A 62 5.24 5.76 -21.35
C LYS A 62 5.20 4.54 -20.48
N MET A 63 4.61 3.46 -20.98
CA MET A 63 4.69 2.14 -20.35
C MET A 63 6.08 1.55 -20.53
N ILE A 64 6.61 0.96 -19.47
CA ILE A 64 7.87 0.20 -19.47
C ILE A 64 7.67 -1.14 -18.79
N ALA A 65 8.56 -2.08 -19.09
CA ALA A 65 8.75 -3.30 -18.28
C ALA A 65 10.09 -3.24 -17.57
N TYR A 66 10.17 -3.80 -16.35
CA TYR A 66 11.39 -3.84 -15.56
C TYR A 66 11.50 -5.17 -14.79
N ASP A 67 12.73 -5.51 -14.41
CA ASP A 67 13.02 -6.76 -13.71
C ASP A 67 12.70 -6.64 -12.22
N CYS A 68 12.15 -7.74 -11.65
CA CYS A 68 11.88 -7.86 -10.22
C CYS A 68 12.70 -8.99 -9.60
N PRO A 69 12.96 -8.94 -8.26
CA PRO A 69 13.78 -9.93 -7.57
C PRO A 69 13.22 -11.35 -7.59
N ASP A 70 11.91 -11.50 -7.80
CA ASP A 70 11.22 -12.80 -7.94
C ASP A 70 11.38 -13.43 -9.33
N GLY A 71 12.11 -12.78 -10.25
CA GLY A 71 12.33 -13.24 -11.61
C GLY A 71 11.18 -12.94 -12.58
N VAL A 72 10.09 -12.36 -12.12
CA VAL A 72 8.93 -11.99 -12.95
C VAL A 72 9.00 -10.50 -13.29
N LYS A 73 8.99 -10.14 -14.57
CA LYS A 73 8.95 -8.73 -14.97
C LYS A 73 7.66 -8.06 -14.50
N ALA A 74 7.78 -6.79 -14.12
CA ALA A 74 6.64 -5.94 -13.83
C ALA A 74 6.53 -4.80 -14.85
N ASN A 75 5.36 -4.16 -14.92
CA ASN A 75 5.09 -3.02 -15.78
C ASN A 75 4.86 -1.76 -14.94
N ALA A 76 5.13 -0.61 -15.53
CA ALA A 76 4.76 0.68 -14.95
C ALA A 76 4.60 1.74 -16.04
N TYR A 77 3.82 2.76 -15.74
CA TYR A 77 3.81 4.01 -16.50
C TYR A 77 4.80 4.99 -15.87
N VAL A 78 5.76 5.46 -16.66
CA VAL A 78 6.87 6.30 -16.18
C VAL A 78 6.92 7.62 -16.91
N ILE A 79 7.06 8.70 -16.14
CA ILE A 79 7.38 10.04 -16.60
C ILE A 79 8.73 10.41 -16.01
N ARG A 80 9.70 10.75 -16.87
CA ARG A 80 11.04 11.15 -16.43
C ARG A 80 11.10 12.67 -16.25
N ALA A 81 11.74 13.10 -15.18
CA ALA A 81 12.02 14.51 -14.95
C ALA A 81 12.80 15.13 -16.13
N ALA A 82 12.54 16.41 -16.41
CA ALA A 82 13.23 17.13 -17.46
C ALA A 82 14.73 17.29 -17.17
N GLU A 83 15.07 17.50 -15.90
CA GLU A 83 16.46 17.57 -15.43
C GLU A 83 16.81 16.30 -14.66
N LYS A 84 18.09 15.91 -14.67
CA LYS A 84 18.55 14.74 -13.95
C LYS A 84 18.30 14.89 -12.45
N THR A 85 17.56 13.96 -11.86
CA THR A 85 17.23 13.91 -10.43
C THR A 85 17.13 12.48 -9.94
N ASP A 86 17.38 12.29 -8.66
CA ASP A 86 17.16 11.03 -7.92
C ASP A 86 15.81 11.03 -7.16
N GLN A 87 14.99 12.07 -7.35
CA GLN A 87 13.68 12.20 -6.72
C GLN A 87 12.62 11.43 -7.51
N TRP A 88 11.82 10.61 -6.81
CA TRP A 88 10.79 9.77 -7.41
C TRP A 88 9.49 9.83 -6.63
N ILE A 89 8.36 9.69 -7.32
CA ILE A 89 7.08 9.38 -6.73
C ILE A 89 6.58 8.07 -7.32
N PHE A 90 6.32 7.07 -6.46
CA PHE A 90 5.65 5.84 -6.84
C PHE A 90 4.16 5.98 -6.58
N VAL A 91 3.35 5.72 -7.60
CA VAL A 91 1.90 5.86 -7.60
C VAL A 91 1.27 4.48 -7.63
N PHE A 92 0.32 4.24 -6.71
CA PHE A 92 -0.37 2.96 -6.58
C PHE A 92 -1.84 3.09 -6.96
N GLN A 93 -2.26 2.23 -7.84
CA GLN A 93 -3.60 2.15 -8.41
C GLN A 93 -4.67 1.80 -7.37
N GLU A 94 -5.90 2.19 -7.65
CA GLU A 94 -7.07 1.64 -6.97
C GLU A 94 -7.29 0.16 -7.40
N TRP A 95 -8.33 -0.48 -6.90
CA TRP A 95 -8.63 -1.88 -7.22
C TRP A 95 -8.95 -2.18 -8.70
N TRP A 96 -9.08 -1.14 -9.54
CA TRP A 96 -9.36 -1.26 -10.98
C TRP A 96 -8.15 -1.66 -11.84
N GLY A 97 -6.95 -1.59 -11.31
CA GLY A 97 -5.72 -1.77 -12.07
C GLY A 97 -5.12 -0.44 -12.55
N LEU A 98 -3.96 -0.52 -13.22
CA LEU A 98 -3.25 0.67 -13.74
C LEU A 98 -3.98 1.23 -14.98
N ASN A 99 -5.11 1.86 -14.76
CA ASN A 99 -5.92 2.47 -15.81
C ASN A 99 -5.45 3.90 -16.16
N ASP A 100 -6.09 4.50 -17.16
CA ASP A 100 -5.71 5.81 -17.67
C ASP A 100 -6.01 6.95 -16.68
N ASN A 101 -6.93 6.78 -15.74
CA ASN A 101 -7.14 7.75 -14.66
C ASN A 101 -5.91 7.81 -13.73
N ILE A 102 -5.29 6.67 -13.42
CA ILE A 102 -4.07 6.61 -12.60
C ILE A 102 -2.88 7.21 -13.35
N LYS A 103 -2.76 6.98 -14.66
CA LYS A 103 -1.73 7.61 -15.50
C LYS A 103 -1.89 9.14 -15.52
N LYS A 104 -3.12 9.64 -15.58
CA LYS A 104 -3.42 11.07 -15.46
C LYS A 104 -2.96 11.62 -14.12
N TRP A 105 -3.28 10.92 -13.02
CA TRP A 105 -2.82 11.31 -11.68
C TRP A 105 -1.30 11.37 -11.57
N ALA A 106 -0.61 10.41 -12.17
CA ALA A 106 0.85 10.40 -12.23
C ALA A 106 1.38 11.64 -12.96
N GLU A 107 0.74 12.04 -14.06
CA GLU A 107 1.13 13.23 -14.81
C GLU A 107 0.80 14.53 -14.08
N ASP A 108 -0.33 14.59 -13.37
CA ASP A 108 -0.68 15.73 -12.52
C ASP A 108 0.37 15.92 -11.40
N LEU A 109 0.79 14.84 -10.74
CA LEU A 109 1.85 14.88 -9.72
C LEU A 109 3.19 15.36 -10.32
N TYR A 110 3.57 14.85 -11.48
CA TYR A 110 4.75 15.27 -12.19
C TYR A 110 4.76 16.78 -12.46
N ASN A 111 3.65 17.32 -13.00
CA ASN A 111 3.52 18.72 -13.36
C ASN A 111 3.54 19.65 -12.13
N GLU A 112 2.97 19.20 -11.00
CA GLU A 112 2.77 20.06 -9.84
C GLU A 112 3.87 19.97 -8.79
N VAL A 113 4.49 18.81 -8.59
CA VAL A 113 5.60 18.67 -7.64
C VAL A 113 6.86 19.32 -8.21
N GLY A 114 7.10 19.17 -9.50
CA GLY A 114 8.25 19.75 -10.24
C GLY A 114 9.51 18.91 -10.08
N ASN A 115 10.31 18.87 -11.10
CA ASN A 115 11.58 18.12 -11.27
C ASN A 115 11.69 16.78 -10.53
N VAL A 116 10.67 15.95 -10.67
CA VAL A 116 10.55 14.63 -10.05
C VAL A 116 10.26 13.58 -11.12
N ASN A 117 10.83 12.39 -10.99
CA ASN A 117 10.38 11.24 -11.79
C ASN A 117 9.11 10.67 -11.17
N VAL A 118 8.13 10.26 -11.97
CA VAL A 118 6.91 9.62 -11.49
C VAL A 118 6.76 8.26 -12.13
N MET A 119 6.42 7.26 -11.33
CA MET A 119 6.25 5.88 -11.77
C MET A 119 4.97 5.30 -11.17
N ALA A 120 3.95 5.11 -12.00
CA ALA A 120 2.73 4.41 -11.60
C ALA A 120 2.91 2.91 -11.82
N LEU A 121 2.92 2.15 -10.72
CA LEU A 121 3.22 0.73 -10.70
C LEU A 121 1.98 -0.08 -11.05
N ASP A 122 2.15 -1.09 -11.90
CA ASP A 122 1.10 -2.07 -12.20
C ASP A 122 1.14 -3.21 -11.18
N MET A 123 0.24 -3.14 -10.20
CA MET A 123 0.18 -4.11 -9.11
C MET A 123 -0.55 -5.41 -9.49
N TYR A 124 -1.12 -5.49 -10.70
CA TYR A 124 -1.92 -6.63 -11.17
C TYR A 124 -1.34 -7.33 -12.40
N ASP A 125 -0.06 -7.09 -12.73
CA ASP A 125 0.64 -7.74 -13.84
C ASP A 125 -0.12 -7.63 -15.18
N GLY A 126 -0.55 -6.42 -15.54
CA GLY A 126 -1.23 -6.10 -16.80
C GLY A 126 -2.76 -6.25 -16.78
N LYS A 127 -3.34 -6.68 -15.66
CA LYS A 127 -4.80 -6.86 -15.59
C LYS A 127 -5.49 -5.54 -15.29
N LEU A 128 -6.49 -5.22 -16.11
CA LEU A 128 -7.41 -4.10 -15.92
C LEU A 128 -8.82 -4.63 -15.69
N ALA A 129 -9.48 -4.20 -14.65
CA ALA A 129 -10.85 -4.59 -14.38
C ALA A 129 -11.80 -3.74 -15.23
N THR A 130 -12.70 -4.42 -15.93
CA THR A 130 -13.77 -3.82 -16.74
C THR A 130 -15.11 -3.80 -16.04
N ASP A 131 -15.18 -4.42 -14.86
CA ASP A 131 -16.34 -4.51 -13.99
C ASP A 131 -15.91 -4.76 -12.54
N ARG A 132 -16.86 -4.65 -11.60
CA ARG A 132 -16.61 -4.84 -10.16
C ARG A 132 -16.21 -6.27 -9.80
N GLU A 133 -16.76 -7.26 -10.50
CA GLU A 133 -16.47 -8.66 -10.25
C GLU A 133 -15.00 -8.95 -10.54
N ASN A 134 -14.50 -8.49 -11.69
CA ASN A 134 -13.09 -8.63 -12.05
C ASN A 134 -12.18 -7.82 -11.11
N ALA A 135 -12.57 -6.59 -10.73
CA ALA A 135 -11.82 -5.81 -9.76
C ALA A 135 -11.67 -6.54 -8.41
N GLY A 136 -12.78 -7.10 -7.91
CA GLY A 136 -12.77 -7.93 -6.71
C GLY A 136 -11.91 -9.17 -6.83
N LYS A 137 -11.98 -9.89 -7.96
CA LYS A 137 -11.16 -11.07 -8.23
C LYS A 137 -9.66 -10.73 -8.25
N TYR A 138 -9.28 -9.62 -8.91
CA TYR A 138 -7.87 -9.23 -8.99
C TYR A 138 -7.33 -8.79 -7.63
N MET A 139 -8.11 -8.04 -6.84
CA MET A 139 -7.74 -7.66 -5.50
C MET A 139 -7.60 -8.88 -4.57
N GLN A 140 -8.51 -9.86 -4.64
CA GLN A 140 -8.43 -11.10 -3.85
C GLN A 140 -7.28 -12.03 -4.27
N ALA A 141 -6.92 -12.00 -5.56
CA ALA A 141 -5.80 -12.77 -6.08
C ALA A 141 -4.43 -12.13 -5.79
N PHE A 142 -4.40 -10.86 -5.41
CA PHE A 142 -3.17 -10.15 -5.08
C PHE A 142 -2.47 -10.78 -3.87
N ARG A 143 -1.14 -10.87 -3.94
CA ARG A 143 -0.28 -11.34 -2.84
C ARG A 143 0.76 -10.28 -2.54
N GLN A 144 0.93 -9.97 -1.25
CA GLN A 144 1.84 -8.91 -0.83
C GLN A 144 3.29 -9.18 -1.23
N GLU A 145 3.70 -10.45 -1.27
CA GLU A 145 5.05 -10.83 -1.72
C GLU A 145 5.32 -10.38 -3.16
N ARG A 146 4.31 -10.51 -4.06
CA ARG A 146 4.41 -9.99 -5.42
C ARG A 146 4.45 -8.47 -5.45
N GLY A 147 3.64 -7.81 -4.63
CA GLY A 147 3.67 -6.36 -4.47
C GLY A 147 5.04 -5.85 -4.02
N ASP A 148 5.63 -6.51 -3.03
CA ASP A 148 6.97 -6.19 -2.53
C ASP A 148 8.06 -6.41 -3.60
N ALA A 149 7.93 -7.46 -4.42
CA ALA A 149 8.84 -7.71 -5.54
C ALA A 149 8.75 -6.61 -6.61
N ILE A 150 7.53 -6.19 -6.97
CA ILE A 150 7.25 -5.08 -7.89
C ILE A 150 7.91 -3.79 -7.37
N VAL A 151 7.71 -3.44 -6.09
CA VAL A 151 8.29 -2.23 -5.47
C VAL A 151 9.82 -2.29 -5.44
N LYS A 152 10.40 -3.44 -5.07
CA LYS A 152 11.87 -3.62 -5.07
C LYS A 152 12.46 -3.50 -6.47
N GLY A 153 11.81 -4.07 -7.49
CA GLY A 153 12.21 -3.91 -8.88
C GLY A 153 12.15 -2.46 -9.34
N ALA A 154 11.07 -1.75 -9.00
CA ALA A 154 10.92 -0.33 -9.28
C ALA A 154 12.00 0.53 -8.60
N ALA A 155 12.35 0.20 -7.34
CA ALA A 155 13.44 0.87 -6.62
C ALA A 155 14.82 0.60 -7.27
N GLN A 156 15.06 -0.61 -7.76
CA GLN A 156 16.27 -0.93 -8.53
C GLN A 156 16.34 -0.14 -9.83
N TYR A 157 15.20 -0.01 -10.56
CA TYR A 157 15.09 0.81 -11.76
C TYR A 157 15.33 2.30 -11.46
N ALA A 158 14.83 2.81 -10.34
CA ALA A 158 15.03 4.19 -9.90
C ALA A 158 16.49 4.48 -9.53
N GLY A 159 17.22 3.46 -9.06
CA GLY A 159 18.63 3.53 -8.66
C GLY A 159 18.85 3.56 -7.15
N LYS A 160 20.04 3.14 -6.71
CA LYS A 160 20.37 3.01 -5.27
C LYS A 160 20.28 4.31 -4.47
N GLY A 161 20.49 5.47 -5.12
CA GLY A 161 20.43 6.79 -4.48
C GLY A 161 19.04 7.42 -4.51
N ALA A 162 18.04 6.74 -5.08
CA ALA A 162 16.71 7.31 -5.25
C ALA A 162 16.05 7.61 -3.91
N LYS A 163 15.44 8.81 -3.82
CA LYS A 163 14.53 9.23 -2.75
C LYS A 163 13.11 9.11 -3.26
N ILE A 164 12.32 8.24 -2.64
CA ILE A 164 11.06 7.78 -3.20
C ILE A 164 9.91 8.15 -2.27
N GLY A 165 9.03 9.04 -2.75
CA GLY A 165 7.72 9.25 -2.15
C GLY A 165 6.73 8.21 -2.68
N THR A 166 5.79 7.78 -1.85
CA THR A 166 4.73 6.83 -2.23
C THR A 166 3.36 7.47 -2.08
N VAL A 167 2.43 7.21 -3.00
CA VAL A 167 1.04 7.67 -2.91
C VAL A 167 0.11 6.68 -3.57
N GLY A 168 -1.08 6.50 -3.00
CA GLY A 168 -2.10 5.64 -3.59
C GLY A 168 -3.47 5.83 -2.95
N TRP A 169 -4.48 5.29 -3.60
CA TRP A 169 -5.90 5.43 -3.24
C TRP A 169 -6.53 4.08 -3.00
N CYS A 170 -7.40 3.94 -2.01
CA CYS A 170 -8.12 2.71 -1.74
C CYS A 170 -7.15 1.53 -1.50
N PHE A 171 -7.21 0.46 -2.30
CA PHE A 171 -6.19 -0.60 -2.34
C PHE A 171 -4.78 -0.03 -2.44
N GLY A 172 -4.56 0.92 -3.34
CA GLY A 172 -3.28 1.59 -3.51
C GLY A 172 -2.85 2.44 -2.33
N GLY A 173 -3.78 2.97 -1.53
CA GLY A 173 -3.46 3.66 -0.28
C GLY A 173 -2.77 2.74 0.72
N GLY A 174 -3.27 1.52 0.87
CA GLY A 174 -2.60 0.46 1.64
C GLY A 174 -1.24 0.08 1.04
N GLN A 175 -1.17 -0.07 -0.30
CA GLN A 175 0.09 -0.37 -0.99
C GLN A 175 1.13 0.73 -0.87
N SER A 176 0.73 2.00 -0.77
CA SER A 176 1.65 3.11 -0.51
C SER A 176 2.39 2.93 0.82
N LEU A 177 1.69 2.52 1.89
CA LEU A 177 2.33 2.22 3.18
C LEU A 177 3.23 0.98 3.10
N GLN A 178 2.76 -0.11 2.47
CA GLN A 178 3.57 -1.32 2.29
C GLN A 178 4.84 -1.03 1.48
N ALA A 179 4.73 -0.20 0.44
CA ALA A 179 5.88 0.24 -0.33
C ALA A 179 6.86 1.07 0.49
N ALA A 180 6.39 2.01 1.32
CA ALA A 180 7.26 2.79 2.20
C ALA A 180 8.02 1.89 3.20
N LEU A 181 7.39 0.82 3.71
CA LEU A 181 8.04 -0.19 4.54
C LEU A 181 9.10 -0.98 3.75
N THR A 182 8.78 -1.39 2.52
CA THR A 182 9.66 -2.19 1.65
C THR A 182 10.87 -1.40 1.15
N LEU A 183 10.69 -0.10 0.88
CA LEU A 183 11.76 0.80 0.39
C LEU A 183 12.81 1.11 1.45
N GLY A 184 12.50 0.96 2.74
CA GLY A 184 13.45 1.22 3.82
C GLY A 184 14.04 2.64 3.74
N SER A 185 15.35 2.77 3.67
CA SER A 185 16.05 4.07 3.65
C SER A 185 15.80 4.92 2.39
N GLN A 186 15.26 4.34 1.32
CA GLN A 186 14.89 5.09 0.12
C GLN A 186 13.53 5.77 0.25
N ALA A 187 12.70 5.39 1.25
CA ALA A 187 11.42 6.02 1.49
C ALA A 187 11.60 7.45 2.00
N ALA A 188 11.15 8.43 1.22
CA ALA A 188 11.25 9.86 1.52
C ALA A 188 9.90 10.48 1.93
N GLY A 189 8.80 9.79 1.70
CA GLY A 189 7.44 10.21 2.07
C GLY A 189 6.43 9.12 1.79
N CYS A 190 5.31 9.12 2.54
CA CYS A 190 4.21 8.18 2.34
C CYS A 190 2.88 8.92 2.45
N VAL A 191 2.07 8.86 1.40
CA VAL A 191 0.70 9.42 1.36
C VAL A 191 -0.30 8.30 1.12
N MET A 192 -1.26 8.18 2.01
CA MET A 192 -2.34 7.20 1.93
C MET A 192 -3.67 7.91 1.76
N PHE A 193 -4.42 7.63 0.71
CA PHE A 193 -5.81 8.04 0.59
C PHE A 193 -6.71 6.85 0.95
N TYR A 194 -7.47 6.98 2.04
CA TYR A 194 -8.45 6.00 2.53
C TYR A 194 -8.02 4.54 2.32
N GLY A 195 -6.74 4.25 2.59
CA GLY A 195 -6.18 2.90 2.46
C GLY A 195 -6.14 2.16 3.80
N MET A 196 -6.19 0.84 3.75
CA MET A 196 -6.06 0.00 4.93
C MET A 196 -4.64 0.10 5.50
N PRO A 197 -4.47 0.55 6.77
CA PRO A 197 -3.15 0.65 7.40
C PRO A 197 -2.61 -0.70 7.85
N ASP A 198 -1.29 -0.78 8.01
CA ASP A 198 -0.64 -1.90 8.68
C ASP A 198 -0.92 -1.87 10.19
N GLU A 199 -1.20 -3.02 10.77
CA GLU A 199 -1.51 -3.16 12.20
C GLU A 199 -0.32 -3.64 13.04
N ASP A 200 0.74 -4.12 12.41
CA ASP A 200 1.91 -4.67 13.08
C ASP A 200 2.89 -3.56 13.49
N VAL A 201 2.96 -3.30 14.80
CA VAL A 201 3.84 -2.28 15.37
C VAL A 201 5.31 -2.55 15.04
N GLU A 202 5.76 -3.81 15.02
CA GLU A 202 7.15 -4.15 14.71
C GLU A 202 7.50 -3.89 13.24
N ARG A 203 6.52 -4.04 12.34
CA ARG A 203 6.66 -3.62 10.95
C ARG A 203 6.68 -2.09 10.84
N LEU A 204 5.75 -1.41 11.51
CA LEU A 204 5.69 0.06 11.52
C LEU A 204 6.97 0.71 12.06
N LYS A 205 7.65 0.10 13.03
CA LYS A 205 8.98 0.56 13.51
C LYS A 205 10.03 0.64 12.40
N LYS A 206 9.87 -0.11 11.30
CA LYS A 206 10.79 -0.12 10.16
C LYS A 206 10.57 1.04 9.18
N LEU A 207 9.49 1.82 9.32
CA LEU A 207 9.30 3.02 8.49
C LEU A 207 10.46 3.99 8.65
N ASN A 208 10.99 4.50 7.55
CA ASN A 208 12.03 5.52 7.53
C ASN A 208 11.49 6.91 7.17
N THR A 209 10.18 7.04 7.06
CA THR A 209 9.50 8.30 6.77
C THR A 209 8.26 8.45 7.64
N ASP A 210 7.69 9.66 7.70
CA ASP A 210 6.36 9.89 8.25
C ASP A 210 5.26 9.52 7.25
N VAL A 211 4.04 9.45 7.73
CA VAL A 211 2.86 9.14 6.93
C VAL A 211 1.89 10.32 6.95
N LEU A 212 1.45 10.73 5.77
CA LEU A 212 0.30 11.60 5.56
C LEU A 212 -0.90 10.74 5.17
N ASN A 213 -1.91 10.69 6.03
CA ASN A 213 -3.14 9.95 5.76
C ASN A 213 -4.29 10.90 5.45
N ILE A 214 -4.93 10.69 4.33
CA ILE A 214 -6.13 11.39 3.86
C ILE A 214 -7.31 10.47 4.11
N TRP A 215 -8.11 10.80 5.12
CA TRP A 215 -9.18 9.94 5.61
C TRP A 215 -10.57 10.49 5.30
N ALA A 216 -11.46 9.61 4.85
CA ALA A 216 -12.88 9.87 4.63
C ALA A 216 -13.68 9.43 5.86
N THR A 217 -14.33 10.34 6.58
CA THR A 217 -14.96 10.03 7.87
C THR A 217 -16.27 9.23 7.74
N LYS A 218 -16.87 9.19 6.55
CA LYS A 218 -18.05 8.37 6.24
C LYS A 218 -17.71 6.98 5.71
N ASP A 219 -16.41 6.67 5.60
CA ASP A 219 -15.92 5.37 5.17
C ASP A 219 -16.35 4.29 6.17
N GLN A 220 -17.12 3.31 5.70
CA GLN A 220 -17.60 2.19 6.54
C GLN A 220 -16.51 1.15 6.79
N TRP A 221 -15.47 1.10 5.95
CA TRP A 221 -14.42 0.09 5.95
C TRP A 221 -13.16 0.59 6.66
N ILE A 222 -12.70 1.77 6.29
CA ILE A 222 -11.61 2.48 6.97
C ILE A 222 -12.23 3.48 7.94
N ASN A 223 -12.99 2.95 8.90
CA ASN A 223 -13.77 3.71 9.85
C ASN A 223 -12.91 4.26 11.02
N GLN A 224 -13.56 4.99 11.93
CA GLN A 224 -12.91 5.60 13.10
C GLN A 224 -12.11 4.59 13.92
N SER A 225 -12.63 3.38 14.15
CA SER A 225 -11.93 2.35 14.94
C SER A 225 -10.62 1.89 14.26
N VAL A 226 -10.61 1.79 12.94
CA VAL A 226 -9.39 1.48 12.16
C VAL A 226 -8.39 2.61 12.31
N MET A 227 -8.85 3.86 12.25
CA MET A 227 -7.98 5.04 12.38
C MET A 227 -7.41 5.20 13.79
N ASP A 228 -8.23 5.04 14.84
CA ASP A 228 -7.78 5.09 16.24
C ASP A 228 -6.70 4.02 16.51
N LYS A 229 -6.90 2.83 15.96
CA LYS A 229 -5.90 1.75 16.05
C LYS A 229 -4.61 2.10 15.31
N PHE A 230 -4.72 2.69 14.13
CA PHE A 230 -3.55 3.12 13.36
C PHE A 230 -2.76 4.21 14.08
N GLU A 231 -3.42 5.23 14.62
CA GLU A 231 -2.75 6.27 15.44
C GLU A 231 -2.01 5.67 16.62
N LYS A 232 -2.68 4.80 17.39
CA LYS A 232 -2.08 4.10 18.53
C LYS A 232 -0.86 3.27 18.11
N ASN A 233 -0.95 2.54 17.01
CA ASN A 233 0.14 1.70 16.52
C ASN A 233 1.33 2.53 16.02
N MET A 234 1.08 3.63 15.30
CA MET A 234 2.12 4.56 14.85
C MET A 234 2.82 5.24 16.04
N GLN A 235 2.06 5.64 17.07
CA GLN A 235 2.61 6.16 18.31
C GLN A 235 3.49 5.13 19.01
N ALA A 236 3.01 3.88 19.15
CA ALA A 236 3.77 2.79 19.77
C ALA A 236 5.03 2.43 18.95
N ALA A 237 5.00 2.61 17.64
CA ALA A 237 6.15 2.45 16.76
C ALA A 237 7.12 3.64 16.80
N GLY A 238 6.78 4.74 17.46
CA GLY A 238 7.57 5.97 17.48
C GLY A 238 7.63 6.68 16.12
N LYS A 239 6.58 6.53 15.30
CA LYS A 239 6.50 7.09 13.95
C LYS A 239 5.48 8.21 13.86
N LYS A 240 5.80 9.23 13.05
CA LYS A 240 4.91 10.37 12.86
C LYS A 240 3.81 10.03 11.87
N LEU A 241 2.56 10.28 12.28
CA LEU A 241 1.36 10.20 11.45
C LEU A 241 0.68 11.58 11.45
N THR A 242 0.31 12.05 10.27
CA THR A 242 -0.53 13.25 10.10
C THR A 242 -1.81 12.79 9.41
N ILE A 243 -2.97 13.05 10.02
CA ILE A 243 -4.27 12.70 9.44
C ILE A 243 -4.99 13.99 9.05
N HIS A 244 -5.47 14.03 7.81
CA HIS A 244 -6.45 15.00 7.35
C HIS A 244 -7.78 14.30 7.10
N SER A 245 -8.79 14.67 7.89
CA SER A 245 -10.13 14.08 7.85
C SER A 245 -11.04 14.93 6.97
N TYR A 246 -11.85 14.25 6.16
CA TYR A 246 -12.84 14.86 5.28
C TYR A 246 -14.21 14.24 5.52
N ASP A 247 -15.25 15.05 5.65
CA ASP A 247 -16.64 14.60 5.79
C ASP A 247 -17.17 14.06 4.43
N ALA A 248 -16.55 12.98 3.97
CA ALA A 248 -16.75 12.38 2.66
C ALA A 248 -16.76 10.85 2.74
N ASP A 249 -17.22 10.21 1.67
CA ASP A 249 -17.25 8.76 1.52
C ASP A 249 -15.93 8.20 0.97
N HIS A 250 -15.74 6.87 1.09
CA HIS A 250 -14.61 6.16 0.50
C HIS A 250 -14.52 6.42 -1.00
N GLY A 251 -13.37 6.87 -1.50
CA GLY A 251 -13.18 7.18 -2.93
C GLY A 251 -13.57 8.60 -3.35
N PHE A 252 -13.81 9.51 -2.40
CA PHE A 252 -14.19 10.90 -2.66
C PHE A 252 -13.20 11.66 -3.54
N ALA A 253 -11.93 11.28 -3.55
CA ALA A 253 -10.88 11.95 -4.32
C ALA A 253 -10.76 11.45 -5.77
N ASN A 254 -11.66 10.57 -6.24
CA ASN A 254 -11.64 10.09 -7.61
C ASN A 254 -12.65 10.85 -8.48
N PRO A 255 -12.20 11.75 -9.41
CA PRO A 255 -13.10 12.55 -10.25
C PRO A 255 -14.01 11.73 -11.18
N SER A 256 -13.70 10.46 -11.39
CA SER A 256 -14.53 9.56 -12.19
C SER A 256 -15.63 8.87 -11.39
N ASN A 257 -15.65 9.04 -10.06
CA ASN A 257 -16.66 8.46 -9.17
C ASN A 257 -17.86 9.40 -8.99
N ALA A 258 -19.06 8.83 -8.79
CA ALA A 258 -20.27 9.62 -8.53
C ALA A 258 -20.28 10.31 -7.14
N ILE A 259 -19.49 9.78 -6.19
CA ILE A 259 -19.32 10.35 -4.84
C ILE A 259 -18.13 11.32 -4.75
N PHE A 260 -17.63 11.78 -5.89
CA PHE A 260 -16.55 12.75 -5.95
C PHE A 260 -16.91 14.03 -5.21
N ASP A 261 -16.04 14.43 -4.28
CA ASP A 261 -16.13 15.71 -3.57
C ASP A 261 -15.02 16.64 -4.05
N GLU A 262 -15.35 17.58 -4.92
CA GLU A 262 -14.41 18.53 -5.52
C GLU A 262 -13.62 19.32 -4.46
N LYS A 263 -14.28 19.78 -3.39
CA LYS A 263 -13.65 20.60 -2.36
C LYS A 263 -12.65 19.78 -1.53
N ALA A 264 -13.07 18.62 -1.09
CA ALA A 264 -12.19 17.70 -0.35
C ALA A 264 -11.03 17.22 -1.21
N TYR A 265 -11.29 16.95 -2.50
CA TYR A 265 -10.26 16.59 -3.47
C TYR A 265 -9.20 17.67 -3.66
N GLN A 266 -9.60 18.92 -3.94
CA GLN A 266 -8.67 20.03 -4.17
C GLN A 266 -7.80 20.29 -2.93
N ASP A 267 -8.38 20.28 -1.75
CA ASP A 267 -7.65 20.49 -0.50
C ASP A 267 -6.69 19.32 -0.19
N SER A 268 -7.14 18.07 -0.31
CA SER A 268 -6.29 16.89 -0.07
C SER A 268 -5.16 16.79 -1.10
N ARG A 269 -5.43 17.17 -2.35
CA ARG A 269 -4.43 17.25 -3.41
C ARG A 269 -3.37 18.31 -3.09
N ALA A 270 -3.78 19.53 -2.74
CA ALA A 270 -2.86 20.60 -2.36
C ALA A 270 -1.94 20.19 -1.21
N LYS A 271 -2.48 19.49 -0.18
CA LYS A 271 -1.71 18.96 0.93
C LYS A 271 -0.71 17.89 0.50
N THR A 272 -1.12 17.00 -0.40
CA THR A 272 -0.25 15.96 -0.99
C THR A 272 0.92 16.59 -1.75
N ILE A 273 0.65 17.57 -2.60
CA ILE A 273 1.68 18.29 -3.35
C ILE A 273 2.65 19.03 -2.42
N ALA A 274 2.12 19.74 -1.42
CA ALA A 274 2.95 20.44 -0.44
C ALA A 274 3.83 19.47 0.37
N TYR A 275 3.29 18.30 0.72
CA TYR A 275 4.01 17.25 1.43
C TYR A 275 5.20 16.75 0.59
N PHE A 276 4.98 16.40 -0.68
CA PHE A 276 6.07 15.93 -1.54
C PHE A 276 7.10 17.02 -1.85
N LYS A 277 6.68 18.25 -2.09
CA LYS A 277 7.62 19.40 -2.24
C LYS A 277 8.51 19.61 -1.01
N GLY A 278 8.01 19.26 0.18
CA GLY A 278 8.79 19.31 1.41
C GLY A 278 9.76 18.15 1.61
N ARG A 279 9.56 17.00 0.93
CA ARG A 279 10.31 15.75 1.09
C ARG A 279 11.29 15.45 -0.04
N LEU A 280 10.90 15.81 -1.26
CA LEU A 280 11.65 15.54 -2.49
C LEU A 280 12.33 16.86 -2.95
N ARG A 281 13.56 17.06 -2.47
CA ARG A 281 14.39 18.23 -2.80
C ARG A 281 15.83 17.80 -3.09
#